data_e9180fb115381931299703ecd2ba4af4
#
_entry.id   e9180fb115381931299703ecd2ba4af4
#
_cell.length_a   1.000
_cell.length_b   1.000
_cell.length_c   1.000
_cell.angle_alpha   90.00
_cell.angle_beta   90.00
_cell.angle_gamma   90.00
#
_symmetry.space_group_name_H-M   'P 1'
#
loop_
_entity.id
_entity.type
_entity.pdbx_description
1 polymer ?
#
loop_
_entity_poly.entity_id
_entity_poly.type
_entity_poly.pdbx_seq_one_letter_code
_entity_poly.pdbx_strand_id
1 'polypeptide(L)'
;MKRTHRRHVFACLLCMAVFLASAVPVFAVNFTTDGFFTTVDVQENSSMHVTEEIYVTFTSDAHGIYRYVPNHNVYAYYMHDGELESKELVYSIKNVECGDEDIYTESNSGNLMIRIGSADKLIRGAHKYTLEYDIVMYQDGIDYMDQFYWNVIPAYWETDIDFAGFTVNMPKAFDESAVDVITGPVGTGDTTRASWEVDAENSLAGHVDGLEGYEGVTVRIVLPEGYWTGVKSETLYWRIAQGLMGLLTAFGVGLFLAKGRDPKVIKTVEFYPPDDLSPAEVGYIYDTNIDDKDMTSLVMWFAARGYLKIHAQETETRFLKRDKVTVTLEKLKDLPEGAPAYQRTFFNALFDAGKWADMDALSKSTSFADSYEAAKKSLETRYGAKTKRKLQEGYGNMAVGCLTWFLMLAVLVLTILFLHIDSKELKILIGEFIAGGLIVIVCTLFMSRPTAFRTQMLGRIKGFRNFIDLAEVDRINELVEKDPDYFYFILPYAYVFGLTDKWAKNFERLAPKVPDWYDGPAYYMTTPSVFCRTMDTGVRSALSESVVHTTSSSDFSGGGSFSSGGGGFSGGGGGGGGGGGW
;
A
#
# COMPACT_ATOMS: atom_id res chain seq x y z
N MET A 1 -50.70 22.03 -24.03
CA MET A 1 -50.03 21.65 -25.31
C MET A 1 -48.90 22.57 -25.76
N LYS A 2 -48.72 23.80 -25.32
CA LYS A 2 -47.62 24.71 -25.79
C LYS A 2 -46.26 24.54 -25.01
N ARG A 3 -46.21 23.87 -23.87
CA ARG A 3 -44.95 23.68 -23.09
C ARG A 3 -44.13 22.44 -23.48
N THR A 4 -44.73 21.42 -24.04
CA THR A 4 -44.06 20.18 -24.50
C THR A 4 -43.32 20.42 -25.84
N HIS A 5 -43.89 21.19 -26.74
CA HIS A 5 -43.28 21.49 -28.05
C HIS A 5 -41.97 22.28 -27.92
N ARG A 6 -41.88 23.23 -26.98
CA ARG A 6 -40.64 23.98 -26.70
C ARG A 6 -39.50 23.09 -26.13
N ARG A 7 -39.83 22.07 -25.35
CA ARG A 7 -38.83 21.12 -24.80
C ARG A 7 -38.25 20.22 -25.89
N HIS A 8 -39.05 19.75 -26.83
CA HIS A 8 -38.56 18.92 -27.94
C HIS A 8 -37.72 19.74 -28.93
N VAL A 9 -38.09 20.96 -29.23
CA VAL A 9 -37.29 21.86 -30.07
C VAL A 9 -35.96 22.21 -29.41
N PHE A 10 -35.93 22.42 -28.09
CA PHE A 10 -34.66 22.68 -27.35
C PHE A 10 -33.78 21.43 -27.27
N ALA A 11 -34.36 20.24 -27.12
CA ALA A 11 -33.64 18.97 -27.15
C ALA A 11 -33.05 18.69 -28.54
N CYS A 12 -33.78 18.93 -29.62
CA CYS A 12 -33.27 18.80 -31.00
C CYS A 12 -32.18 19.81 -31.32
N LEU A 13 -32.28 21.05 -30.84
CA LEU A 13 -31.22 22.05 -31.00
C LEU A 13 -29.99 21.72 -30.18
N LEU A 14 -30.15 21.15 -28.99
CA LEU A 14 -29.03 20.69 -28.17
C LEU A 14 -28.33 19.45 -28.79
N CYS A 15 -29.09 18.49 -29.34
CA CYS A 15 -28.54 17.37 -30.07
C CYS A 15 -27.82 17.82 -31.35
N MET A 16 -28.37 18.80 -32.07
CA MET A 16 -27.73 19.35 -33.26
C MET A 16 -26.47 20.14 -32.91
N ALA A 17 -26.45 20.88 -31.79
CA ALA A 17 -25.26 21.59 -31.30
C ALA A 17 -24.16 20.60 -30.82
N VAL A 18 -24.54 19.48 -30.19
CA VAL A 18 -23.62 18.40 -29.81
C VAL A 18 -23.06 17.71 -31.05
N PHE A 19 -23.89 17.48 -32.09
CA PHE A 19 -23.44 16.89 -33.36
C PHE A 19 -22.52 17.84 -34.15
N LEU A 20 -22.75 19.16 -34.09
CA LEU A 20 -21.87 20.16 -34.68
C LEU A 20 -20.57 20.38 -33.89
N ALA A 21 -20.58 20.16 -32.57
CA ALA A 21 -19.39 20.22 -31.71
C ALA A 21 -18.51 18.95 -31.79
N SER A 22 -19.05 17.83 -32.30
CA SER A 22 -18.33 16.60 -32.57
C SER A 22 -17.78 16.49 -34.02
N ALA A 23 -17.86 17.55 -34.81
CA ALA A 23 -17.06 17.64 -36.06
C ALA A 23 -15.59 17.72 -35.65
N VAL A 24 -14.95 16.57 -35.44
CA VAL A 24 -13.49 16.45 -35.42
C VAL A 24 -13.04 17.06 -36.74
N PRO A 25 -12.16 18.07 -36.74
CA PRO A 25 -11.61 18.55 -38.02
C PRO A 25 -10.90 17.34 -38.65
N VAL A 26 -11.45 16.85 -39.74
CA VAL A 26 -10.70 16.00 -40.67
C VAL A 26 -9.65 16.94 -41.23
N PHE A 27 -8.44 16.88 -40.72
CA PHE A 27 -7.31 17.54 -41.39
C PHE A 27 -7.19 16.86 -42.75
N ALA A 28 -7.47 17.59 -43.80
CA ALA A 28 -7.22 17.11 -45.14
C ALA A 28 -5.72 16.82 -45.24
N VAL A 29 -5.39 15.57 -45.63
CA VAL A 29 -4.01 15.17 -45.88
C VAL A 29 -3.41 16.13 -46.88
N ASN A 30 -2.33 16.79 -46.49
CA ASN A 30 -1.74 17.90 -47.26
C ASN A 30 -0.54 17.50 -48.15
N PHE A 31 -0.34 16.15 -48.31
CA PHE A 31 0.73 15.59 -49.13
C PHE A 31 0.28 14.29 -49.81
N THR A 32 1.02 13.88 -50.85
CA THR A 32 0.97 12.54 -51.48
C THR A 32 2.28 11.81 -51.23
N THR A 33 2.27 10.47 -51.27
CA THR A 33 3.49 9.67 -51.14
C THR A 33 3.83 9.04 -52.49
N ASP A 34 4.86 9.57 -53.11
CA ASP A 34 5.32 9.14 -54.45
C ASP A 34 6.11 7.82 -54.35
N GLY A 35 6.76 7.57 -53.17
CA GLY A 35 7.47 6.30 -52.95
C GLY A 35 7.83 6.12 -51.48
N PHE A 36 7.86 4.85 -51.06
CA PHE A 36 8.29 4.41 -49.71
C PHE A 36 9.20 3.22 -49.85
N PHE A 37 10.46 3.34 -49.46
CA PHE A 37 11.44 2.27 -49.55
C PHE A 37 12.02 1.98 -48.20
N THR A 38 12.04 0.67 -47.81
CA THR A 38 12.59 0.24 -46.54
C THR A 38 13.71 -0.78 -46.76
N THR A 39 14.87 -0.49 -46.16
CA THR A 39 15.95 -1.48 -46.04
C THR A 39 16.07 -1.92 -44.60
N VAL A 40 16.12 -3.21 -44.37
CA VAL A 40 16.27 -3.84 -43.05
C VAL A 40 17.52 -4.71 -43.04
N ASP A 41 18.56 -4.27 -42.35
CA ASP A 41 19.81 -5.02 -42.14
C ASP A 41 19.72 -5.82 -40.84
N VAL A 42 19.49 -7.14 -40.94
CA VAL A 42 19.29 -8.01 -39.80
C VAL A 42 20.61 -8.60 -39.29
N GLN A 43 20.80 -8.55 -37.98
CA GLN A 43 21.99 -9.08 -37.32
C GLN A 43 21.76 -10.53 -36.82
N GLU A 44 22.85 -11.29 -36.54
CA GLU A 44 22.75 -12.67 -36.02
C GLU A 44 21.99 -12.77 -34.69
N ASN A 45 21.93 -11.67 -33.90
CA ASN A 45 21.21 -11.60 -32.65
C ASN A 45 19.75 -11.10 -32.81
N SER A 46 19.20 -11.21 -33.99
CA SER A 46 17.88 -10.71 -34.41
C SER A 46 17.65 -9.18 -34.29
N SER A 47 18.65 -8.41 -33.84
CA SER A 47 18.58 -6.95 -33.91
C SER A 47 18.68 -6.50 -35.37
N MET A 48 18.11 -5.35 -35.68
CA MET A 48 18.08 -4.86 -37.06
C MET A 48 18.31 -3.37 -37.11
N HIS A 49 18.96 -2.93 -38.16
CA HIS A 49 19.03 -1.52 -38.56
C HIS A 49 18.01 -1.29 -39.67
N VAL A 50 17.16 -0.29 -39.53
CA VAL A 50 16.08 0.03 -40.46
C VAL A 50 16.34 1.39 -41.07
N THR A 51 16.36 1.45 -42.38
CA THR A 51 16.41 2.69 -43.18
C THR A 51 15.14 2.82 -43.98
N GLU A 52 14.41 3.91 -43.78
CA GLU A 52 13.18 4.25 -44.50
C GLU A 52 13.46 5.48 -45.38
N GLU A 53 13.37 5.35 -46.70
CA GLU A 53 13.40 6.44 -47.64
C GLU A 53 11.97 6.80 -48.09
N ILE A 54 11.50 7.98 -47.69
CA ILE A 54 10.11 8.40 -47.87
C ILE A 54 10.08 9.60 -48.83
N TYR A 55 9.45 9.41 -49.96
CA TYR A 55 9.29 10.46 -51.00
C TYR A 55 7.87 10.98 -50.94
N VAL A 56 7.73 12.26 -50.60
CA VAL A 56 6.42 12.93 -50.47
C VAL A 56 6.36 14.21 -51.28
N THR A 57 5.18 14.57 -51.76
CA THR A 57 4.92 15.84 -52.41
C THR A 57 3.85 16.61 -51.66
N PHE A 58 4.23 17.69 -50.97
CA PHE A 58 3.32 18.54 -50.21
C PHE A 58 2.50 19.43 -51.16
N THR A 59 1.17 19.29 -51.09
CA THR A 59 0.20 20.05 -51.92
C THR A 59 -0.11 21.42 -51.33
N SER A 60 0.09 21.61 -50.04
CA SER A 60 -0.01 22.86 -49.27
C SER A 60 1.19 23.04 -48.34
N ASP A 61 1.31 24.22 -47.75
CA ASP A 61 2.38 24.52 -46.80
C ASP A 61 2.27 23.58 -45.58
N ALA A 62 3.39 22.95 -45.18
CA ALA A 62 3.52 22.01 -44.08
C ALA A 62 4.84 22.22 -43.34
N HIS A 63 4.98 21.67 -42.17
CA HIS A 63 6.22 21.69 -41.40
C HIS A 63 7.05 20.40 -41.54
N GLY A 64 6.44 19.29 -42.00
CA GLY A 64 7.08 17.99 -42.15
C GLY A 64 6.12 16.83 -42.06
N ILE A 65 6.63 15.68 -41.65
CA ILE A 65 5.87 14.43 -41.50
C ILE A 65 5.98 13.85 -40.09
N TYR A 66 5.00 13.04 -39.70
CA TYR A 66 5.05 12.16 -38.55
C TYR A 66 5.28 10.71 -39.01
N ARG A 67 6.10 9.97 -38.25
CA ARG A 67 6.24 8.52 -38.36
C ARG A 67 5.98 7.90 -37.01
N TYR A 68 5.07 6.95 -36.94
CA TYR A 68 4.75 6.21 -35.73
C TYR A 68 5.32 4.78 -35.87
N VAL A 69 6.24 4.42 -34.99
CA VAL A 69 6.79 3.05 -34.91
C VAL A 69 6.25 2.41 -33.64
N PRO A 70 5.50 1.30 -33.72
CA PRO A 70 4.99 0.61 -32.54
C PRO A 70 6.14 0.19 -31.63
N ASN A 71 5.95 0.31 -30.29
CA ASN A 71 6.93 -0.11 -29.31
C ASN A 71 6.31 -0.97 -28.18
N HIS A 72 4.99 -1.24 -28.23
CA HIS A 72 4.27 -2.09 -27.31
C HIS A 72 3.12 -2.82 -28.00
N ASN A 73 2.72 -3.97 -27.47
CA ASN A 73 1.58 -4.79 -27.94
C ASN A 73 1.71 -5.20 -29.43
N VAL A 74 2.92 -5.47 -29.86
CA VAL A 74 3.21 -5.97 -31.20
C VAL A 74 3.25 -7.50 -31.14
N TYR A 75 2.49 -8.18 -32.00
CA TYR A 75 2.39 -9.63 -31.99
C TYR A 75 2.86 -10.20 -33.31
N ALA A 76 3.72 -11.23 -33.26
CA ALA A 76 3.99 -12.12 -34.37
C ALA A 76 3.01 -13.30 -34.33
N TYR A 77 2.47 -13.65 -35.45
CA TYR A 77 1.55 -14.76 -35.61
C TYR A 77 2.25 -15.94 -36.32
N TYR A 78 1.99 -17.16 -35.85
CA TYR A 78 2.58 -18.38 -36.41
C TYR A 78 1.65 -19.56 -36.23
N MET A 79 1.88 -20.61 -37.04
CA MET A 79 1.13 -21.88 -36.95
C MET A 79 1.89 -22.88 -36.10
N HIS A 80 1.23 -23.44 -35.08
CA HIS A 80 1.75 -24.51 -34.23
C HIS A 80 0.70 -25.62 -34.10
N ASP A 81 1.06 -26.84 -34.40
CA ASP A 81 0.16 -28.02 -34.37
C ASP A 81 -1.18 -27.80 -35.10
N GLY A 82 -1.20 -26.95 -36.12
CA GLY A 82 -2.39 -26.64 -36.92
C GLY A 82 -3.28 -25.55 -36.33
N GLU A 83 -2.89 -24.94 -35.22
CA GLU A 83 -3.56 -23.79 -34.62
C GLU A 83 -2.75 -22.49 -34.85
N LEU A 84 -3.46 -21.37 -35.01
CA LEU A 84 -2.85 -20.04 -35.12
C LEU A 84 -2.55 -19.52 -33.72
N GLU A 85 -1.29 -19.40 -33.40
CA GLU A 85 -0.81 -18.80 -32.17
C GLU A 85 -0.25 -17.40 -32.41
N SER A 86 -0.10 -16.61 -31.35
CA SER A 86 0.55 -15.31 -31.39
C SER A 86 1.46 -15.12 -30.20
N LYS A 87 2.57 -14.43 -30.44
CA LYS A 87 3.52 -14.07 -29.40
C LYS A 87 3.83 -12.58 -29.49
N GLU A 88 3.88 -11.92 -28.36
CA GLU A 88 4.30 -10.52 -28.26
C GLU A 88 5.78 -10.41 -28.60
N LEU A 89 6.11 -9.55 -29.55
CA LEU A 89 7.47 -9.18 -29.89
C LEU A 89 7.95 -8.09 -28.93
N VAL A 90 9.00 -8.39 -28.19
CA VAL A 90 9.61 -7.44 -27.27
C VAL A 90 10.88 -6.88 -27.90
N TYR A 91 10.91 -5.57 -28.10
CA TYR A 91 12.07 -4.88 -28.64
C TYR A 91 12.18 -3.43 -28.13
N SER A 92 13.35 -2.82 -28.32
CA SER A 92 13.58 -1.40 -28.07
C SER A 92 14.06 -0.68 -29.31
N ILE A 93 13.55 0.54 -29.53
CA ILE A 93 13.95 1.42 -30.63
C ILE A 93 15.04 2.35 -30.13
N LYS A 94 16.15 2.48 -30.88
CA LYS A 94 17.30 3.30 -30.52
C LYS A 94 17.84 4.05 -31.74
N ASN A 95 18.75 5.01 -31.50
CA ASN A 95 19.54 5.69 -32.51
C ASN A 95 18.68 6.21 -33.68
N VAL A 96 17.57 6.91 -33.34
CA VAL A 96 16.68 7.47 -34.36
C VAL A 96 17.32 8.73 -34.93
N GLU A 97 17.53 8.73 -36.24
CA GLU A 97 18.13 9.84 -36.98
C GLU A 97 17.40 10.06 -38.32
N CYS A 98 17.41 11.26 -38.85
CA CYS A 98 16.80 11.57 -40.14
C CYS A 98 17.65 12.57 -40.92
N GLY A 99 18.80 12.16 -41.43
CA GLY A 99 19.72 13.00 -42.17
C GLY A 99 20.02 14.33 -41.46
N ASP A 100 19.85 15.45 -42.16
CA ASP A 100 20.03 16.80 -41.61
C ASP A 100 18.70 17.44 -41.09
N GLU A 101 17.61 16.65 -41.03
CA GLU A 101 16.32 17.17 -40.61
C GLU A 101 16.20 17.20 -39.06
N ASP A 102 15.50 18.22 -38.55
CA ASP A 102 15.15 18.28 -37.14
C ASP A 102 14.19 17.14 -36.78
N ILE A 103 14.48 16.38 -35.76
CA ILE A 103 13.59 15.33 -35.26
C ILE A 103 13.20 15.57 -33.80
N TYR A 104 11.96 15.22 -33.49
CA TYR A 104 11.45 15.16 -32.12
C TYR A 104 10.78 13.79 -31.87
N THR A 105 11.15 13.10 -30.82
CA THR A 105 10.61 11.80 -30.49
C THR A 105 9.82 11.83 -29.19
N GLU A 106 8.65 11.18 -29.18
CA GLU A 106 7.79 11.04 -28.01
C GLU A 106 7.16 9.66 -27.97
N SER A 107 7.22 8.98 -26.81
CA SER A 107 6.54 7.70 -26.62
C SER A 107 5.10 7.95 -26.18
N ASN A 108 4.12 7.55 -27.00
CA ASN A 108 2.70 7.77 -26.74
C ASN A 108 1.87 6.58 -27.16
N SER A 109 1.00 6.09 -26.25
CA SER A 109 -0.03 5.07 -26.54
C SER A 109 0.48 3.79 -27.23
N GLY A 110 1.71 3.34 -26.89
CA GLY A 110 2.29 2.12 -27.46
C GLY A 110 3.03 2.33 -28.78
N ASN A 111 3.29 3.58 -29.19
CA ASN A 111 4.09 3.94 -30.34
C ASN A 111 5.19 4.92 -29.96
N LEU A 112 6.31 4.85 -30.63
CA LEU A 112 7.27 5.94 -30.73
C LEU A 112 6.81 6.86 -31.87
N MET A 113 6.37 8.05 -31.55
CA MET A 113 6.12 9.11 -32.51
C MET A 113 7.43 9.82 -32.84
N ILE A 114 7.78 9.86 -34.11
CA ILE A 114 8.92 10.57 -34.65
C ILE A 114 8.38 11.71 -35.52
N ARG A 115 8.54 12.94 -35.10
CA ARG A 115 8.20 14.13 -35.86
C ARG A 115 9.44 14.59 -36.59
N ILE A 116 9.36 14.71 -37.92
CA ILE A 116 10.47 15.06 -38.80
C ILE A 116 10.13 16.42 -39.46
N GLY A 117 11.01 17.39 -39.29
CA GLY A 117 10.86 18.75 -39.81
C GLY A 117 10.85 19.82 -38.71
N SER A 118 10.79 21.09 -39.08
CA SER A 118 10.93 22.22 -38.17
C SER A 118 9.63 23.03 -38.04
N ALA A 119 9.25 23.36 -36.80
CA ALA A 119 8.08 24.20 -36.51
C ALA A 119 8.23 25.64 -37.06
N ASP A 120 9.46 26.08 -37.27
CA ASP A 120 9.77 27.44 -37.72
C ASP A 120 9.91 27.54 -39.24
N LYS A 121 9.83 26.43 -39.99
CA LYS A 121 10.02 26.39 -41.44
C LYS A 121 8.83 25.74 -42.12
N LEU A 122 8.25 26.44 -43.07
CA LEU A 122 7.24 25.88 -43.98
C LEU A 122 7.91 25.34 -45.23
N ILE A 123 7.45 24.16 -45.66
CA ILE A 123 7.91 23.47 -46.86
C ILE A 123 6.72 23.15 -47.79
N ARG A 124 6.98 23.03 -49.10
CA ARG A 124 5.99 22.68 -50.10
C ARG A 124 6.66 22.00 -51.30
N GLY A 125 5.93 21.15 -52.01
CA GLY A 125 6.44 20.39 -53.17
C GLY A 125 7.15 19.10 -52.75
N ALA A 126 8.00 18.57 -53.62
CA ALA A 126 8.65 17.28 -53.43
C ALA A 126 9.76 17.35 -52.35
N HIS A 127 9.71 16.38 -51.42
CA HIS A 127 10.71 16.20 -50.37
C HIS A 127 11.06 14.71 -50.20
N LYS A 128 12.31 14.44 -49.80
CA LYS A 128 12.80 13.12 -49.47
C LYS A 128 13.24 13.12 -48.00
N TYR A 129 12.74 12.19 -47.22
CA TYR A 129 13.21 11.90 -45.85
C TYR A 129 13.94 10.55 -45.84
N THR A 130 15.09 10.50 -45.18
CA THR A 130 15.83 9.27 -44.92
C THR A 130 15.88 9.06 -43.41
N LEU A 131 14.97 8.25 -42.89
CA LEU A 131 14.84 7.95 -41.48
C LEU A 131 15.58 6.63 -41.16
N GLU A 132 16.46 6.69 -40.20
CA GLU A 132 17.24 5.52 -39.73
C GLU A 132 16.96 5.26 -38.25
N TYR A 133 16.87 3.99 -37.86
CA TYR A 133 16.74 3.59 -36.46
C TYR A 133 17.14 2.14 -36.24
N ASP A 134 17.59 1.83 -35.01
CA ASP A 134 17.96 0.49 -34.59
C ASP A 134 16.82 -0.16 -33.81
N ILE A 135 16.54 -1.42 -34.11
CA ILE A 135 15.63 -2.29 -33.35
C ILE A 135 16.49 -3.33 -32.62
N VAL A 136 16.45 -3.31 -31.29
CA VAL A 136 17.10 -4.33 -30.47
C VAL A 136 16.03 -5.31 -30.01
N MET A 137 16.03 -6.50 -30.59
CA MET A 137 15.09 -7.57 -30.25
C MET A 137 15.49 -8.30 -28.97
N TYR A 138 14.49 -8.81 -28.26
CA TYR A 138 14.66 -9.71 -27.11
C TYR A 138 14.11 -11.08 -27.44
N GLN A 139 14.48 -12.10 -26.66
CA GLN A 139 13.99 -13.46 -26.84
C GLN A 139 12.46 -13.50 -26.81
N ASP A 140 11.87 -14.12 -27.80
CA ASP A 140 10.41 -14.29 -27.92
C ASP A 140 9.84 -15.42 -27.05
N GLY A 141 10.69 -16.35 -26.59
CA GLY A 141 10.32 -17.51 -25.78
C GLY A 141 9.51 -18.56 -26.57
N ILE A 142 9.76 -18.69 -27.86
CA ILE A 142 9.32 -19.79 -28.69
C ILE A 142 10.47 -20.78 -28.76
N ASP A 143 10.25 -22.07 -28.42
CA ASP A 143 11.30 -23.06 -28.20
C ASP A 143 11.46 -24.03 -29.39
N TYR A 144 10.74 -23.84 -30.50
CA TYR A 144 10.71 -24.79 -31.63
C TYR A 144 10.92 -24.13 -33.00
N MET A 145 10.95 -22.82 -33.08
CA MET A 145 11.24 -22.06 -34.29
C MET A 145 11.69 -20.64 -33.96
N ASP A 146 12.54 -20.10 -34.80
CA ASP A 146 12.81 -18.68 -34.93
C ASP A 146 12.00 -18.08 -36.08
N GLN A 147 11.80 -16.76 -36.09
CA GLN A 147 11.18 -16.08 -37.21
C GLN A 147 11.68 -14.63 -37.36
N PHE A 148 11.70 -14.15 -38.60
CA PHE A 148 11.67 -12.74 -38.90
C PHE A 148 10.21 -12.34 -39.18
N TYR A 149 9.70 -11.34 -38.50
CA TYR A 149 8.32 -10.86 -38.68
C TYR A 149 8.30 -9.35 -38.53
N TRP A 150 8.22 -8.62 -39.66
CA TRP A 150 8.33 -7.18 -39.66
C TRP A 150 7.46 -6.54 -40.75
N ASN A 151 6.79 -5.43 -40.42
CA ASN A 151 6.12 -4.59 -41.43
C ASN A 151 7.15 -3.69 -42.10
N VAL A 152 7.60 -4.07 -43.26
CA VAL A 152 8.57 -3.29 -44.05
C VAL A 152 7.95 -2.02 -44.62
N ILE A 153 6.62 -2.00 -44.87
CA ILE A 153 5.85 -0.79 -45.17
C ILE A 153 4.76 -0.66 -44.11
N PRO A 154 4.64 0.53 -43.46
CA PRO A 154 3.73 0.72 -42.33
C PRO A 154 2.26 0.67 -42.76
N ALA A 155 1.43 -0.14 -42.06
CA ALA A 155 0.04 -0.35 -42.41
C ALA A 155 -0.93 0.79 -41.98
N TYR A 156 -0.46 1.79 -41.25
CA TYR A 156 -1.27 2.96 -40.86
C TYR A 156 -0.75 4.27 -41.47
N TRP A 157 -0.12 4.19 -42.68
CA TRP A 157 0.25 5.36 -43.44
C TRP A 157 -1.00 6.00 -44.05
N GLU A 158 -1.19 7.29 -43.88
CA GLU A 158 -2.46 7.96 -44.18
C GLU A 158 -2.76 8.15 -45.69
N THR A 159 -1.71 8.22 -46.50
CA THR A 159 -1.85 8.44 -47.95
C THR A 159 -1.66 7.16 -48.73
N ASP A 160 -2.19 7.15 -49.94
CA ASP A 160 -1.79 6.17 -50.94
C ASP A 160 -0.28 6.29 -51.20
N ILE A 161 0.37 5.16 -51.50
CA ILE A 161 1.79 5.08 -51.87
C ILE A 161 1.87 4.60 -53.31
N ASP A 162 2.37 5.41 -54.20
CA ASP A 162 2.43 5.08 -55.62
C ASP A 162 3.33 3.88 -55.90
N PHE A 163 4.47 3.82 -55.20
CA PHE A 163 5.42 2.71 -55.30
C PHE A 163 6.03 2.39 -53.97
N ALA A 164 5.90 1.14 -53.50
CA ALA A 164 6.48 0.67 -52.26
C ALA A 164 7.56 -0.41 -52.54
N GLY A 165 8.79 -0.18 -52.08
CA GLY A 165 9.91 -1.08 -52.22
C GLY A 165 10.48 -1.51 -50.87
N PHE A 166 11.00 -2.74 -50.79
CA PHE A 166 11.66 -3.19 -49.58
C PHE A 166 12.84 -4.11 -49.86
N THR A 167 13.82 -4.11 -48.95
CA THR A 167 14.96 -5.04 -48.94
C THR A 167 15.19 -5.52 -47.52
N VAL A 168 15.29 -6.84 -47.33
CA VAL A 168 15.61 -7.44 -46.01
C VAL A 168 16.89 -8.27 -46.18
N ASN A 169 17.96 -7.78 -45.58
CA ASN A 169 19.28 -8.41 -45.60
C ASN A 169 19.41 -9.35 -44.38
N MET A 170 19.33 -10.65 -44.61
CA MET A 170 19.42 -11.67 -43.55
C MET A 170 20.89 -12.03 -43.29
N PRO A 171 21.29 -12.29 -42.01
CA PRO A 171 22.68 -12.59 -41.66
C PRO A 171 23.16 -13.96 -42.10
N LYS A 172 22.24 -14.87 -42.41
CA LYS A 172 22.50 -16.26 -42.80
C LYS A 172 21.47 -16.72 -43.83
N ALA A 173 21.79 -17.79 -44.54
CA ALA A 173 20.86 -18.44 -45.48
C ALA A 173 19.57 -18.88 -44.79
N PHE A 174 18.47 -18.78 -45.49
CA PHE A 174 17.15 -19.20 -45.07
C PHE A 174 16.42 -19.93 -46.24
N ASP A 175 15.33 -20.63 -45.95
CA ASP A 175 14.54 -21.32 -46.95
C ASP A 175 13.59 -20.30 -47.61
N GLU A 176 13.76 -20.11 -48.94
CA GLU A 176 12.89 -19.20 -49.71
C GLU A 176 11.41 -19.66 -49.69
N SER A 177 11.15 -20.99 -49.58
CA SER A 177 9.79 -21.50 -49.46
C SER A 177 9.10 -21.18 -48.12
N ALA A 178 9.85 -20.69 -47.14
CA ALA A 178 9.37 -20.27 -45.83
C ALA A 178 9.09 -18.73 -45.72
N VAL A 179 9.15 -18.04 -46.88
CA VAL A 179 8.90 -16.58 -46.97
C VAL A 179 7.44 -16.33 -47.31
N ASP A 180 6.80 -15.49 -46.48
CA ASP A 180 5.50 -14.90 -46.74
C ASP A 180 5.64 -13.39 -46.86
N VAL A 181 5.23 -12.80 -47.97
CA VAL A 181 5.08 -11.35 -48.15
C VAL A 181 3.61 -11.03 -48.24
N ILE A 182 3.10 -10.36 -47.24
CA ILE A 182 1.66 -10.12 -47.03
C ILE A 182 1.38 -8.63 -47.25
N THR A 183 0.40 -8.30 -48.08
CA THR A 183 0.00 -6.94 -48.42
C THR A 183 -1.43 -6.66 -48.02
N GLY A 184 -1.72 -5.39 -47.70
CA GLY A 184 -3.08 -4.90 -47.45
C GLY A 184 -3.28 -4.30 -46.05
N PRO A 185 -4.53 -3.98 -45.70
CA PRO A 185 -4.88 -3.52 -44.37
C PRO A 185 -4.57 -4.56 -43.28
N VAL A 186 -4.37 -4.09 -42.05
CA VAL A 186 -4.14 -4.97 -40.88
C VAL A 186 -5.25 -6.03 -40.76
N GLY A 187 -4.85 -7.29 -40.62
CA GLY A 187 -5.78 -8.42 -40.49
C GLY A 187 -6.24 -9.02 -41.83
N THR A 188 -5.74 -8.54 -42.96
CA THR A 188 -5.91 -9.16 -44.28
C THR A 188 -4.63 -9.87 -44.69
N GLY A 189 -4.73 -10.90 -45.53
CA GLY A 189 -3.60 -11.75 -45.92
C GLY A 189 -3.52 -11.94 -47.44
N ASP A 190 -3.23 -10.90 -48.22
CA ASP A 190 -2.98 -11.04 -49.66
C ASP A 190 -1.48 -11.22 -49.91
N THR A 191 -1.08 -12.39 -50.39
CA THR A 191 0.30 -12.74 -50.73
C THR A 191 0.59 -12.63 -52.24
N THR A 192 -0.35 -12.12 -53.04
CA THR A 192 -0.25 -12.14 -54.51
C THR A 192 0.15 -10.81 -55.15
N ARG A 193 0.03 -9.70 -54.42
CA ARG A 193 0.27 -8.36 -54.92
C ARG A 193 1.76 -7.97 -54.97
N ALA A 194 2.58 -8.49 -54.04
CA ALA A 194 4.00 -8.18 -53.99
C ALA A 194 4.78 -9.02 -55.00
N SER A 195 5.69 -8.38 -55.74
CA SER A 195 6.73 -9.06 -56.51
C SER A 195 8.01 -9.08 -55.67
N TRP A 196 8.61 -10.24 -55.48
CA TRP A 196 9.82 -10.36 -54.67
C TRP A 196 10.73 -11.49 -55.13
N GLU A 197 12.02 -11.41 -54.80
CA GLU A 197 13.03 -12.40 -55.07
C GLU A 197 14.09 -12.45 -53.98
N VAL A 198 14.77 -13.56 -53.81
CA VAL A 198 15.89 -13.74 -52.87
C VAL A 198 17.17 -13.90 -53.67
N ASP A 199 18.17 -13.10 -53.37
CA ASP A 199 19.46 -13.18 -54.04
C ASP A 199 20.44 -14.17 -53.36
N ALA A 200 21.62 -14.38 -53.97
CA ALA A 200 22.64 -15.28 -53.47
C ALA A 200 23.33 -14.79 -52.17
N GLU A 201 23.11 -13.55 -51.77
CA GLU A 201 23.66 -12.92 -50.57
C GLU A 201 22.69 -12.95 -49.36
N ASN A 202 21.60 -13.74 -49.47
CA ASN A 202 20.49 -13.87 -48.52
C ASN A 202 19.69 -12.54 -48.34
N SER A 203 19.64 -11.72 -49.37
CA SER A 203 18.84 -10.50 -49.41
C SER A 203 17.49 -10.81 -50.10
N LEU A 204 16.40 -10.54 -49.39
CA LEU A 204 15.03 -10.56 -49.91
C LEU A 204 14.67 -9.15 -50.38
N ALA A 205 14.54 -8.95 -51.68
CA ALA A 205 14.09 -7.69 -52.25
C ALA A 205 12.71 -7.85 -52.90
N GLY A 206 11.88 -6.81 -52.75
CA GLY A 206 10.54 -6.85 -53.36
C GLY A 206 9.91 -5.45 -53.46
N HIS A 207 8.79 -5.41 -54.22
CA HIS A 207 8.02 -4.18 -54.39
C HIS A 207 6.51 -4.48 -54.58
N VAL A 208 5.73 -3.43 -54.40
CA VAL A 208 4.29 -3.39 -54.65
C VAL A 208 3.98 -2.10 -55.41
N ASP A 209 3.31 -2.20 -56.55
CA ASP A 209 2.79 -1.09 -57.32
C ASP A 209 1.44 -0.65 -56.75
N GLY A 210 1.40 0.54 -56.11
CA GLY A 210 0.20 1.13 -55.54
C GLY A 210 -0.30 0.43 -54.26
N LEU A 211 -0.18 1.08 -53.14
CA LEU A 211 -0.86 0.75 -51.91
C LEU A 211 -1.86 1.84 -51.61
N GLU A 212 -3.09 1.48 -51.27
CA GLU A 212 -4.07 2.48 -50.78
C GLU A 212 -3.69 2.93 -49.34
N GLY A 213 -4.16 4.09 -48.97
CA GLY A 213 -3.96 4.56 -47.60
C GLY A 213 -4.41 3.53 -46.58
N TYR A 214 -3.63 3.35 -45.49
CA TYR A 214 -3.81 2.32 -44.46
C TYR A 214 -3.56 0.88 -44.89
N GLU A 215 -2.91 0.63 -46.04
CA GLU A 215 -2.34 -0.64 -46.45
C GLU A 215 -0.84 -0.68 -46.16
N GLY A 216 -0.32 -1.86 -45.81
CA GLY A 216 1.10 -2.07 -45.54
C GLY A 216 1.64 -3.34 -46.19
N VAL A 217 2.94 -3.57 -46.02
CA VAL A 217 3.63 -4.78 -46.42
C VAL A 217 4.32 -5.41 -45.24
N THR A 218 3.96 -6.67 -44.93
CA THR A 218 4.57 -7.46 -43.86
C THR A 218 5.41 -8.57 -44.49
N VAL A 219 6.68 -8.67 -44.10
CA VAL A 219 7.56 -9.80 -44.43
C VAL A 219 7.62 -10.73 -43.25
N ARG A 220 7.36 -12.00 -43.49
CA ARG A 220 7.54 -13.09 -42.54
C ARG A 220 8.47 -14.14 -43.15
N ILE A 221 9.47 -14.58 -42.37
CA ILE A 221 10.36 -15.68 -42.75
C ILE A 221 10.38 -16.64 -41.56
N VAL A 222 9.91 -17.87 -41.76
CA VAL A 222 10.00 -18.94 -40.75
C VAL A 222 11.39 -19.53 -40.77
N LEU A 223 12.05 -19.58 -39.62
CA LEU A 223 13.44 -19.98 -39.47
C LEU A 223 13.53 -21.20 -38.53
N PRO A 224 14.54 -22.06 -38.68
CA PRO A 224 14.76 -23.15 -37.74
C PRO A 224 15.17 -22.58 -36.36
N GLU A 225 14.77 -23.28 -35.30
CA GLU A 225 15.19 -22.97 -33.94
C GLU A 225 16.73 -22.87 -33.82
N GLY A 226 17.24 -21.84 -33.20
CA GLY A 226 18.66 -21.55 -33.05
C GLY A 226 19.27 -20.83 -34.27
N TYR A 227 18.46 -20.30 -35.17
CA TYR A 227 18.93 -19.43 -36.25
C TYR A 227 19.51 -18.14 -35.68
N TRP A 228 18.84 -17.55 -34.69
CA TRP A 228 19.36 -16.40 -33.96
C TRP A 228 20.36 -16.81 -32.91
N THR A 229 21.48 -16.07 -32.79
CA THR A 229 22.54 -16.35 -31.84
C THR A 229 22.89 -15.09 -31.02
N GLY A 230 22.90 -15.22 -29.69
CA GLY A 230 23.21 -14.08 -28.80
C GLY A 230 22.08 -13.07 -28.64
N VAL A 231 20.83 -13.50 -28.86
CA VAL A 231 19.64 -12.68 -28.62
C VAL A 231 19.59 -12.21 -27.18
N LYS A 232 19.25 -10.97 -26.99
CA LYS A 232 19.21 -10.35 -25.67
C LYS A 232 18.11 -10.97 -24.81
N SER A 233 18.47 -11.43 -23.62
CA SER A 233 17.52 -12.03 -22.68
C SER A 233 17.50 -11.23 -21.38
N GLU A 234 16.33 -10.86 -20.93
CA GLU A 234 16.11 -10.25 -19.61
C GLU A 234 15.74 -11.26 -18.53
N THR A 235 15.56 -12.53 -18.90
CA THR A 235 15.15 -13.60 -17.96
C THR A 235 16.06 -13.68 -16.75
N LEU A 236 17.38 -13.53 -16.91
CA LEU A 236 18.32 -13.53 -15.79
C LEU A 236 18.03 -12.38 -14.79
N TYR A 237 17.73 -11.19 -15.28
CA TYR A 237 17.45 -10.03 -14.42
C TYR A 237 16.12 -10.21 -13.68
N TRP A 238 15.10 -10.77 -14.33
CA TRP A 238 13.84 -11.15 -13.69
C TRP A 238 14.07 -12.17 -12.57
N ARG A 239 14.86 -13.22 -12.81
CA ARG A 239 15.23 -14.23 -11.79
C ARG A 239 16.03 -13.62 -10.63
N ILE A 240 16.92 -12.67 -10.90
CA ILE A 240 17.64 -11.93 -9.85
C ILE A 240 16.67 -11.11 -9.01
N ALA A 241 15.73 -10.39 -9.63
CA ALA A 241 14.73 -9.60 -8.91
C ALA A 241 13.84 -10.48 -8.02
N GLN A 242 13.34 -11.61 -8.52
CA GLN A 242 12.57 -12.60 -7.76
C GLN A 242 13.40 -13.19 -6.61
N GLY A 243 14.66 -13.57 -6.87
CA GLY A 243 15.58 -14.07 -5.86
C GLY A 243 15.84 -13.06 -4.74
N LEU A 244 16.02 -11.78 -5.08
CA LEU A 244 16.18 -10.69 -4.10
C LEU A 244 14.89 -10.52 -3.27
N MET A 245 13.72 -10.59 -3.90
CA MET A 245 12.42 -10.51 -3.22
C MET A 245 12.28 -11.64 -2.18
N GLY A 246 12.61 -12.87 -2.57
CA GLY A 246 12.61 -14.03 -1.67
C GLY A 246 13.61 -13.89 -0.53
N LEU A 247 14.83 -13.40 -0.80
CA LEU A 247 15.87 -13.16 0.22
C LEU A 247 15.44 -12.09 1.24
N LEU A 248 14.84 -10.99 0.80
CA LEU A 248 14.34 -9.94 1.68
C LEU A 248 13.20 -10.46 2.57
N THR A 249 12.30 -11.26 2.02
CA THR A 249 11.24 -11.93 2.79
C THR A 249 11.84 -12.86 3.84
N ALA A 250 12.79 -13.73 3.45
CA ALA A 250 13.47 -14.65 4.37
C ALA A 250 14.25 -13.90 5.47
N PHE A 251 14.88 -12.77 5.13
CA PHE A 251 15.55 -11.91 6.09
C PHE A 251 14.58 -11.33 7.13
N GLY A 252 13.42 -10.82 6.70
CA GLY A 252 12.39 -10.30 7.60
C GLY A 252 11.87 -11.36 8.58
N VAL A 253 11.60 -12.57 8.08
CA VAL A 253 11.20 -13.72 8.90
C VAL A 253 12.33 -14.15 9.85
N GLY A 254 13.55 -14.25 9.35
CA GLY A 254 14.73 -14.61 10.16
C GLY A 254 14.98 -13.62 11.30
N LEU A 255 14.84 -12.32 11.02
CA LEU A 255 14.95 -11.28 12.04
C LEU A 255 13.87 -11.42 13.12
N PHE A 256 12.62 -11.70 12.74
CA PHE A 256 11.53 -11.97 13.68
C PHE A 256 11.81 -13.21 14.53
N LEU A 257 12.21 -14.32 13.94
CA LEU A 257 12.52 -15.55 14.66
C LEU A 257 13.67 -15.39 15.66
N ALA A 258 14.67 -14.56 15.32
CA ALA A 258 15.84 -14.32 16.16
C ALA A 258 15.59 -13.30 17.27
N LYS A 259 14.78 -12.26 17.02
CA LYS A 259 14.66 -11.10 17.92
C LYS A 259 13.24 -10.69 18.27
N GLY A 260 12.22 -11.22 17.58
CA GLY A 260 10.81 -10.85 17.77
C GLY A 260 10.05 -11.76 18.75
N ARG A 261 10.60 -12.93 19.11
CA ARG A 261 9.91 -13.87 20.00
C ARG A 261 9.88 -13.38 21.43
N ASP A 262 8.68 -13.45 22.03
CA ASP A 262 8.49 -13.11 23.43
C ASP A 262 9.23 -14.09 24.36
N PRO A 263 9.89 -13.60 25.43
CA PRO A 263 10.50 -14.45 26.44
C PRO A 263 9.41 -15.19 27.24
N LYS A 264 9.72 -16.39 27.68
CA LYS A 264 8.81 -17.21 28.48
C LYS A 264 8.58 -16.58 29.86
N VAL A 265 7.32 -16.27 30.18
CA VAL A 265 6.91 -15.74 31.47
C VAL A 265 6.72 -16.90 32.47
N ILE A 266 7.47 -16.89 33.58
CA ILE A 266 7.37 -17.87 34.66
C ILE A 266 6.53 -17.26 35.77
N LYS A 267 5.37 -17.87 36.09
CA LYS A 267 4.50 -17.43 37.19
C LYS A 267 5.11 -17.84 38.51
N THR A 268 5.14 -16.92 39.48
CA THR A 268 5.55 -17.15 40.88
C THR A 268 4.33 -17.13 41.78
N VAL A 269 4.45 -17.57 43.02
CA VAL A 269 3.38 -17.47 44.03
C VAL A 269 3.56 -16.18 44.80
N GLU A 270 2.59 -15.25 44.66
CA GLU A 270 2.60 -13.95 45.33
C GLU A 270 1.27 -13.73 46.07
N PHE A 271 1.32 -13.35 47.32
CA PHE A 271 0.16 -13.01 48.14
C PHE A 271 -0.06 -11.51 48.29
N TYR A 272 0.95 -10.72 47.97
CA TYR A 272 0.97 -9.27 48.00
C TYR A 272 1.42 -8.71 46.63
N PRO A 273 1.12 -7.46 46.33
CA PRO A 273 1.61 -6.86 45.09
C PRO A 273 3.13 -6.84 45.04
N PRO A 274 3.74 -7.26 43.90
CA PRO A 274 5.20 -7.28 43.77
C PRO A 274 5.81 -5.90 44.06
N ASP A 275 6.90 -5.82 44.83
CA ASP A 275 7.66 -4.61 45.14
C ASP A 275 6.79 -3.43 45.65
N ASP A 276 5.68 -3.71 46.30
CA ASP A 276 4.67 -2.74 46.78
C ASP A 276 4.18 -1.80 45.67
N LEU A 277 4.13 -2.31 44.42
CA LEU A 277 3.61 -1.55 43.28
C LEU A 277 2.16 -1.14 43.54
N SER A 278 1.80 0.09 43.14
CA SER A 278 0.40 0.52 43.17
C SER A 278 -0.46 -0.28 42.17
N PRO A 279 -1.78 -0.30 42.35
CA PRO A 279 -2.66 -0.99 41.39
C PRO A 279 -2.56 -0.43 39.99
N ALA A 280 -2.36 0.89 39.82
CA ALA A 280 -2.14 1.50 38.49
C ALA A 280 -0.83 1.03 37.84
N GLU A 281 0.26 0.88 38.63
CA GLU A 281 1.50 0.30 38.08
C GLU A 281 1.32 -1.17 37.70
N VAL A 282 0.58 -1.92 38.53
CA VAL A 282 0.27 -3.33 38.26
C VAL A 282 -0.54 -3.48 36.96
N GLY A 283 -1.58 -2.67 36.76
CA GLY A 283 -2.36 -2.64 35.52
C GLY A 283 -1.50 -2.34 34.32
N TYR A 284 -0.74 -1.24 34.38
CA TYR A 284 0.12 -0.80 33.28
C TYR A 284 1.22 -1.80 32.90
N ILE A 285 1.86 -2.45 33.88
CA ILE A 285 2.86 -3.49 33.59
C ILE A 285 2.18 -4.72 32.98
N TYR A 286 0.93 -5.04 33.39
CA TYR A 286 0.21 -6.22 32.97
C TYR A 286 -0.14 -6.16 31.47
N ASP A 287 -0.78 -5.08 30.99
CA ASP A 287 -1.27 -4.97 29.61
C ASP A 287 -0.61 -3.86 28.78
N THR A 288 0.23 -3.00 29.38
CA THR A 288 0.89 -1.84 28.75
C THR A 288 -0.07 -0.72 28.32
N ASN A 289 -1.28 -0.73 28.84
CA ASN A 289 -2.25 0.34 28.69
C ASN A 289 -2.56 0.96 30.04
N ILE A 290 -2.88 2.27 30.07
CA ILE A 290 -3.32 2.95 31.28
C ILE A 290 -4.79 3.29 31.11
N ASP A 291 -5.63 2.41 31.61
CA ASP A 291 -7.08 2.59 31.55
C ASP A 291 -7.56 3.48 32.72
N ASP A 292 -8.74 4.09 32.56
CA ASP A 292 -9.35 4.88 33.63
C ASP A 292 -9.62 4.05 34.91
N LYS A 293 -9.84 2.72 34.76
CA LYS A 293 -9.95 1.81 35.92
C LYS A 293 -8.66 1.76 36.76
N ASP A 294 -7.48 1.86 36.11
CA ASP A 294 -6.19 1.84 36.80
C ASP A 294 -6.02 3.10 37.65
N MET A 295 -6.41 4.25 37.11
CA MET A 295 -6.38 5.52 37.83
C MET A 295 -7.45 5.58 38.93
N THR A 296 -8.68 5.07 38.66
CA THR A 296 -9.75 4.95 39.66
C THR A 296 -9.30 4.09 40.85
N SER A 297 -8.57 3.02 40.59
CA SER A 297 -8.04 2.14 41.64
C SER A 297 -7.10 2.85 42.62
N LEU A 298 -6.40 3.91 42.16
CA LEU A 298 -5.55 4.72 43.04
C LEU A 298 -6.36 5.47 44.11
N VAL A 299 -7.59 5.87 43.82
CA VAL A 299 -8.46 6.51 44.82
C VAL A 299 -8.74 5.53 45.98
N MET A 300 -9.12 4.31 45.67
CA MET A 300 -9.32 3.26 46.67
C MET A 300 -8.01 2.92 47.38
N TRP A 301 -6.90 2.88 46.68
CA TRP A 301 -5.59 2.60 47.24
C TRP A 301 -5.08 3.70 48.19
N PHE A 302 -5.33 4.99 47.88
CA PHE A 302 -5.07 6.10 48.76
C PHE A 302 -5.94 6.05 50.02
N ALA A 303 -7.22 5.67 49.84
CA ALA A 303 -8.14 5.53 50.98
C ALA A 303 -7.67 4.41 51.94
N ALA A 304 -7.38 3.20 51.42
CA ALA A 304 -6.91 2.07 52.21
C ALA A 304 -5.59 2.37 52.95
N ARG A 305 -4.78 3.33 52.48
CA ARG A 305 -3.56 3.82 53.14
C ARG A 305 -3.77 5.05 54.04
N GLY A 306 -5.03 5.48 54.16
CA GLY A 306 -5.44 6.59 55.06
C GLY A 306 -4.97 7.96 54.59
N TYR A 307 -4.80 8.19 53.27
CA TYR A 307 -4.50 9.52 52.72
C TYR A 307 -5.75 10.32 52.43
N LEU A 308 -6.86 9.65 52.12
CA LEU A 308 -8.15 10.26 51.89
C LEU A 308 -9.28 9.40 52.47
N LYS A 309 -10.47 9.99 52.61
CA LYS A 309 -11.71 9.32 52.97
C LYS A 309 -12.71 9.47 51.86
N ILE A 310 -13.49 8.40 51.59
CA ILE A 310 -14.51 8.36 50.55
C ILE A 310 -15.86 8.51 51.18
N HIS A 311 -16.61 9.56 50.78
CA HIS A 311 -17.97 9.79 51.17
C HIS A 311 -18.90 9.47 49.97
N ALA A 312 -19.81 8.51 50.15
CA ALA A 312 -20.79 8.11 49.14
C ALA A 312 -22.21 8.43 49.66
N GLN A 313 -22.93 9.25 48.91
CA GLN A 313 -24.32 9.62 49.23
C GLN A 313 -25.25 9.22 48.09
N GLU A 314 -26.37 8.55 48.44
CA GLU A 314 -27.46 8.30 47.53
C GLU A 314 -28.40 9.51 47.48
N THR A 315 -28.64 10.00 46.27
CA THR A 315 -29.62 11.06 46.02
C THR A 315 -30.76 10.52 45.19
N GLU A 316 -31.96 10.47 45.79
CA GLU A 316 -33.16 10.10 45.05
C GLU A 316 -33.47 11.15 43.99
N THR A 317 -33.32 10.83 42.73
CA THR A 317 -33.81 11.67 41.63
C THR A 317 -35.29 11.44 41.40
N ARG A 318 -36.08 12.42 41.78
CA ARG A 318 -37.55 12.45 41.81
C ARG A 318 -38.25 12.19 40.47
N PHE A 319 -37.50 12.19 39.33
CA PHE A 319 -38.11 12.14 37.99
C PHE A 319 -37.82 10.86 37.18
N LEU A 320 -36.77 10.06 37.48
CA LEU A 320 -36.34 8.94 36.63
C LEU A 320 -36.04 7.62 37.36
N LYS A 321 -36.40 7.43 38.64
CA LYS A 321 -36.20 6.18 39.41
C LYS A 321 -34.79 5.54 39.26
N ARG A 322 -33.75 6.36 39.04
CA ARG A 322 -32.37 5.91 39.10
C ARG A 322 -31.70 6.63 40.28
N ASP A 323 -31.32 5.86 41.26
CA ASP A 323 -30.54 6.35 42.39
C ASP A 323 -29.17 6.85 41.88
N LYS A 324 -28.94 8.17 41.94
CA LYS A 324 -27.66 8.77 41.58
C LYS A 324 -26.79 8.75 42.83
N VAL A 325 -25.66 8.05 42.76
CA VAL A 325 -24.67 8.07 43.83
C VAL A 325 -23.67 9.20 43.54
N THR A 326 -23.54 10.13 44.46
CA THR A 326 -22.52 11.16 44.42
C THR A 326 -21.36 10.72 45.31
N VAL A 327 -20.13 10.86 44.80
CA VAL A 327 -18.90 10.54 45.52
C VAL A 327 -18.13 11.84 45.77
N THR A 328 -17.80 12.08 47.05
CA THR A 328 -16.94 13.18 47.50
C THR A 328 -15.74 12.61 48.24
N LEU A 329 -14.57 13.13 47.99
CA LEU A 329 -13.34 12.72 48.65
C LEU A 329 -12.89 13.77 49.66
N GLU A 330 -12.47 13.33 50.84
CA GLU A 330 -11.91 14.18 51.86
C GLU A 330 -10.41 13.88 52.02
N LYS A 331 -9.56 14.90 51.89
CA LYS A 331 -8.12 14.78 52.14
C LYS A 331 -7.84 14.67 53.64
N LEU A 332 -7.18 13.62 54.07
CA LEU A 332 -6.80 13.39 55.44
C LEU A 332 -5.35 13.83 55.71
N LYS A 333 -4.43 13.52 54.80
CA LYS A 333 -3.02 13.88 54.89
C LYS A 333 -2.38 13.95 53.51
N ASP A 334 -1.22 14.61 53.43
CA ASP A 334 -0.44 14.64 52.20
C ASP A 334 0.28 13.31 51.93
N LEU A 335 0.56 13.05 50.63
CA LEU A 335 1.43 11.95 50.26
C LEU A 335 2.87 12.21 50.70
N PRO A 336 3.65 11.17 51.05
CA PRO A 336 5.05 11.34 51.43
C PRO A 336 5.88 11.94 50.29
N GLU A 337 6.94 12.70 50.61
CA GLU A 337 7.81 13.34 49.61
C GLU A 337 8.42 12.36 48.63
N GLY A 338 8.67 11.11 49.04
CA GLY A 338 9.17 10.01 48.20
C GLY A 338 8.14 9.35 47.28
N ALA A 339 6.86 9.75 47.35
CA ALA A 339 5.82 9.16 46.48
C ALA A 339 6.16 9.41 44.99
N PRO A 340 5.87 8.44 44.10
CA PRO A 340 6.06 8.60 42.65
C PRO A 340 5.36 9.84 42.10
N ALA A 341 5.97 10.49 41.12
CA ALA A 341 5.46 11.75 40.56
C ALA A 341 4.00 11.63 40.07
N TYR A 342 3.63 10.51 39.37
CA TYR A 342 2.27 10.31 38.89
C TYR A 342 1.23 10.26 40.04
N GLN A 343 1.58 9.65 41.18
CA GLN A 343 0.71 9.63 42.36
C GLN A 343 0.51 11.02 42.91
N ARG A 344 1.60 11.78 43.08
CA ARG A 344 1.53 13.17 43.58
C ARG A 344 0.74 14.05 42.63
N THR A 345 0.99 13.98 41.32
CA THR A 345 0.26 14.78 40.33
C THR A 345 -1.23 14.48 40.37
N PHE A 346 -1.62 13.19 40.38
CA PHE A 346 -3.02 12.81 40.45
C PHE A 346 -3.69 13.19 41.77
N PHE A 347 -3.03 12.90 42.90
CA PHE A 347 -3.54 13.24 44.24
C PHE A 347 -3.72 14.76 44.44
N ASN A 348 -2.75 15.56 44.02
CA ASN A 348 -2.84 17.03 44.11
C ASN A 348 -3.93 17.58 43.20
N ALA A 349 -4.13 16.99 41.98
CA ALA A 349 -5.20 17.39 41.09
C ALA A 349 -6.60 17.13 41.70
N LEU A 350 -6.78 16.02 42.40
CA LEU A 350 -8.03 15.72 43.11
C LEU A 350 -8.36 16.81 44.16
N PHE A 351 -7.34 17.36 44.84
CA PHE A 351 -7.49 18.29 45.98
C PHE A 351 -6.98 19.70 45.67
N ASP A 352 -6.93 20.12 44.41
CA ASP A 352 -6.50 21.46 43.98
C ASP A 352 -7.40 22.56 44.57
N ALA A 353 -8.71 22.29 44.68
CA ALA A 353 -9.68 23.21 45.29
C ALA A 353 -9.68 23.21 46.85
N GLY A 354 -8.87 22.37 47.53
CA GLY A 354 -8.78 22.31 48.96
C GLY A 354 -8.95 20.93 49.57
N LYS A 355 -9.54 20.87 50.79
CA LYS A 355 -9.65 19.60 51.55
C LYS A 355 -10.67 18.60 50.92
N TRP A 356 -11.65 19.09 50.19
CA TRP A 356 -12.76 18.35 49.63
C TRP A 356 -12.71 18.31 48.10
N ALA A 357 -12.98 17.16 47.53
CA ALA A 357 -13.05 16.95 46.09
C ALA A 357 -14.42 16.35 45.70
N ASP A 358 -15.23 17.12 45.01
CA ASP A 358 -16.50 16.68 44.45
C ASP A 358 -16.24 16.14 43.04
N MET A 359 -16.52 14.83 42.82
CA MET A 359 -16.26 14.16 41.55
C MET A 359 -17.09 14.71 40.41
N ASP A 360 -18.36 15.14 40.66
CA ASP A 360 -19.20 15.80 39.64
C ASP A 360 -18.65 17.16 39.21
N ALA A 361 -18.01 17.89 40.12
CA ALA A 361 -17.35 19.16 39.81
C ALA A 361 -16.03 18.96 39.06
N LEU A 362 -15.25 17.95 39.45
CA LEU A 362 -13.99 17.60 38.77
C LEU A 362 -14.22 17.11 37.32
N SER A 363 -15.32 16.41 37.04
CA SER A 363 -15.65 15.96 35.68
C SER A 363 -15.80 17.11 34.67
N LYS A 364 -16.08 18.32 35.15
CA LYS A 364 -16.28 19.53 34.32
C LYS A 364 -15.05 20.45 34.32
N SER A 365 -13.99 20.08 35.02
CA SER A 365 -12.79 20.92 35.19
C SER A 365 -11.73 20.57 34.12
N THR A 366 -11.42 21.53 33.26
CA THR A 366 -10.34 21.40 32.28
C THR A 366 -8.96 21.30 32.92
N SER A 367 -8.72 22.05 34.00
CA SER A 367 -7.46 21.98 34.77
C SER A 367 -7.25 20.59 35.38
N PHE A 368 -8.33 19.97 35.86
CA PHE A 368 -8.26 18.58 36.34
C PHE A 368 -7.96 17.62 35.22
N ALA A 369 -8.62 17.73 34.04
CA ALA A 369 -8.37 16.90 32.89
C ALA A 369 -6.90 16.94 32.43
N ASP A 370 -6.32 18.15 32.34
CA ASP A 370 -4.91 18.34 31.98
C ASP A 370 -3.97 17.66 32.99
N SER A 371 -4.27 17.83 34.30
CA SER A 371 -3.48 17.22 35.37
C SER A 371 -3.64 15.69 35.42
N TYR A 372 -4.81 15.18 35.09
CA TYR A 372 -5.09 13.75 34.99
C TYR A 372 -4.28 13.10 33.85
N GLU A 373 -4.30 13.72 32.67
CA GLU A 373 -3.48 13.25 31.54
C GLU A 373 -1.97 13.42 31.83
N ALA A 374 -1.57 14.46 32.52
CA ALA A 374 -0.18 14.61 32.98
C ALA A 374 0.23 13.51 33.97
N ALA A 375 -0.68 13.05 34.83
CA ALA A 375 -0.43 11.92 35.72
C ALA A 375 -0.28 10.60 34.96
N LYS A 376 -1.15 10.31 33.97
CA LYS A 376 -1.01 9.15 33.08
C LYS A 376 0.34 9.18 32.37
N LYS A 377 0.69 10.30 31.74
CA LYS A 377 1.97 10.47 31.05
C LYS A 377 3.18 10.34 31.99
N SER A 378 3.05 10.77 33.25
CA SER A 378 4.09 10.59 34.26
C SER A 378 4.29 9.11 34.61
N LEU A 379 3.20 8.33 34.67
CA LEU A 379 3.26 6.87 34.86
C LEU A 379 3.93 6.20 33.65
N GLU A 380 3.56 6.55 32.42
CA GLU A 380 4.21 6.06 31.20
C GLU A 380 5.72 6.39 31.20
N THR A 381 6.09 7.60 31.56
CA THR A 381 7.48 8.05 31.60
C THR A 381 8.31 7.25 32.60
N ARG A 382 7.73 6.85 33.73
CA ARG A 382 8.37 6.03 34.76
C ARG A 382 8.84 4.68 34.22
N TYR A 383 8.11 4.14 33.22
CA TYR A 383 8.39 2.87 32.54
C TYR A 383 8.84 3.04 31.08
N GLY A 384 9.17 4.25 30.69
CA GLY A 384 9.53 4.60 29.33
C GLY A 384 10.91 4.11 28.89
N ALA A 385 11.22 4.32 27.60
CA ALA A 385 12.39 3.78 26.93
C ALA A 385 13.74 4.15 27.57
N LYS A 386 13.83 5.28 28.29
CA LYS A 386 15.06 5.78 28.91
C LYS A 386 15.27 5.30 30.35
N THR A 387 14.37 4.51 30.88
CA THR A 387 14.42 4.05 32.29
C THR A 387 14.92 2.61 32.39
N LYS A 388 15.46 2.25 33.58
CA LYS A 388 15.79 0.85 33.91
C LYS A 388 14.56 -0.06 33.99
N ARG A 389 13.36 0.52 34.15
CA ARG A 389 12.06 -0.17 34.24
C ARG A 389 11.31 -0.19 32.91
N LYS A 390 11.98 0.04 31.80
CA LYS A 390 11.41 -0.04 30.45
C LYS A 390 10.61 -1.33 30.24
N LEU A 391 9.38 -1.19 29.74
CA LEU A 391 8.48 -2.34 29.56
C LEU A 391 8.66 -3.07 28.23
N GLN A 392 8.99 -2.35 27.17
CA GLN A 392 9.11 -2.89 25.82
C GLN A 392 10.45 -2.57 25.19
N GLU A 393 10.95 -3.48 24.37
CA GLU A 393 12.15 -3.32 23.56
C GLU A 393 11.90 -3.84 22.14
N GLY A 394 12.83 -3.58 21.22
CA GLY A 394 12.72 -4.07 19.84
C GLY A 394 12.30 -3.01 18.82
N TYR A 395 12.03 -1.75 19.20
CA TYR A 395 11.68 -0.68 18.27
C TYR A 395 12.72 -0.48 17.15
N GLY A 396 14.02 -0.67 17.43
CA GLY A 396 15.06 -0.65 16.41
C GLY A 396 14.92 -1.79 15.40
N ASN A 397 14.46 -2.96 15.85
CA ASN A 397 14.21 -4.09 14.96
C ASN A 397 12.96 -3.85 14.08
N MET A 398 11.93 -3.15 14.59
CA MET A 398 10.78 -2.71 13.79
C MET A 398 11.23 -1.76 12.67
N ALA A 399 12.12 -0.82 12.96
CA ALA A 399 12.68 0.07 11.93
C ALA A 399 13.40 -0.70 10.82
N VAL A 400 14.15 -1.75 11.17
CA VAL A 400 14.79 -2.65 10.19
C VAL A 400 13.74 -3.40 9.37
N GLY A 401 12.66 -3.88 9.98
CA GLY A 401 11.54 -4.53 9.27
C GLY A 401 10.86 -3.58 8.27
N CYS A 402 10.59 -2.33 8.68
CA CYS A 402 10.08 -1.31 7.78
C CYS A 402 11.05 -1.03 6.62
N LEU A 403 12.35 -0.91 6.90
CA LEU A 403 13.37 -0.72 5.86
C LEU A 403 13.38 -1.90 4.87
N THR A 404 13.25 -3.14 5.35
CA THR A 404 13.16 -4.32 4.49
C THR A 404 11.98 -4.22 3.53
N TRP A 405 10.81 -3.79 4.01
CA TRP A 405 9.64 -3.58 3.17
C TRP A 405 9.86 -2.50 2.10
N PHE A 406 10.50 -1.37 2.46
CA PHE A 406 10.86 -0.32 1.50
C PHE A 406 11.88 -0.81 0.46
N LEU A 407 12.82 -1.67 0.85
CA LEU A 407 13.77 -2.28 -0.09
C LEU A 407 13.04 -3.22 -1.08
N MET A 408 12.05 -4.00 -0.62
CA MET A 408 11.21 -4.81 -1.51
C MET A 408 10.46 -3.94 -2.52
N LEU A 409 9.88 -2.81 -2.05
CA LEU A 409 9.22 -1.85 -2.95
C LEU A 409 10.22 -1.25 -3.96
N ALA A 410 11.42 -0.92 -3.53
CA ALA A 410 12.47 -0.41 -4.42
C ALA A 410 12.86 -1.44 -5.48
N VAL A 411 13.01 -2.71 -5.14
CA VAL A 411 13.26 -3.80 -6.11
C VAL A 411 12.15 -3.84 -7.15
N LEU A 412 10.89 -3.82 -6.73
CA LEU A 412 9.73 -3.85 -7.65
C LEU A 412 9.75 -2.64 -8.60
N VAL A 413 9.90 -1.42 -8.05
CA VAL A 413 9.90 -0.18 -8.85
C VAL A 413 11.07 -0.14 -9.82
N LEU A 414 12.28 -0.47 -9.36
CA LEU A 414 13.46 -0.49 -10.24
C LEU A 414 13.32 -1.53 -11.35
N THR A 415 12.76 -2.71 -11.05
CA THR A 415 12.51 -3.72 -12.07
C THR A 415 11.55 -3.20 -13.15
N ILE A 416 10.45 -2.55 -12.76
CA ILE A 416 9.48 -1.95 -13.70
C ILE A 416 10.10 -0.82 -14.54
N LEU A 417 11.02 -0.05 -13.96
CA LEU A 417 11.64 1.10 -14.65
C LEU A 417 12.74 0.69 -15.64
N PHE A 418 13.46 -0.40 -15.35
CA PHE A 418 14.66 -0.77 -16.11
C PHE A 418 14.52 -2.01 -16.98
N LEU A 419 13.53 -2.88 -16.73
CA LEU A 419 13.27 -4.06 -17.55
C LEU A 419 12.02 -3.85 -18.41
N HIS A 420 12.00 -4.50 -19.58
CA HIS A 420 10.77 -4.55 -20.39
C HIS A 420 9.69 -5.32 -19.65
N ILE A 421 8.45 -4.88 -19.80
CA ILE A 421 7.30 -5.46 -19.09
C ILE A 421 6.94 -6.80 -19.73
N ASP A 422 7.56 -7.87 -19.26
CA ASP A 422 7.01 -9.22 -19.45
C ASP A 422 5.83 -9.41 -18.51
N SER A 423 4.63 -9.49 -19.08
CA SER A 423 3.38 -9.57 -18.32
C SER A 423 3.30 -10.77 -17.38
N LYS A 424 3.98 -11.88 -17.71
CA LYS A 424 4.04 -13.11 -16.90
C LYS A 424 5.00 -12.93 -15.71
N GLU A 425 6.23 -12.55 -15.97
CA GLU A 425 7.25 -12.37 -14.93
C GLU A 425 6.90 -11.22 -14.00
N LEU A 426 6.31 -10.15 -14.51
CA LEU A 426 5.81 -9.04 -13.70
C LEU A 426 4.70 -9.49 -12.74
N LYS A 427 3.73 -10.31 -13.20
CA LYS A 427 2.67 -10.83 -12.31
C LYS A 427 3.25 -11.71 -11.20
N ILE A 428 4.27 -12.51 -11.48
CA ILE A 428 4.98 -13.32 -10.48
C ILE A 428 5.65 -12.40 -9.46
N LEU A 429 6.42 -11.40 -9.90
CA LEU A 429 7.12 -10.47 -9.02
C LEU A 429 6.16 -9.65 -8.14
N ILE A 430 5.03 -9.19 -8.70
CA ILE A 430 3.97 -8.52 -7.94
C ILE A 430 3.37 -9.48 -6.89
N GLY A 431 3.11 -10.73 -7.27
CA GLY A 431 2.63 -11.77 -6.35
C GLY A 431 3.60 -12.00 -5.18
N GLU A 432 4.89 -12.10 -5.46
CA GLU A 432 5.95 -12.22 -4.44
C GLU A 432 6.03 -10.99 -3.54
N PHE A 433 5.93 -9.78 -4.11
CA PHE A 433 5.90 -8.54 -3.34
C PHE A 433 4.71 -8.46 -2.39
N ILE A 434 3.51 -8.81 -2.87
CA ILE A 434 2.29 -8.78 -2.03
C ILE A 434 2.39 -9.83 -0.92
N ALA A 435 2.71 -11.08 -1.26
CA ALA A 435 2.78 -12.17 -0.28
C ALA A 435 3.94 -11.97 0.71
N GLY A 436 5.15 -11.72 0.20
CA GLY A 436 6.34 -11.48 1.02
C GLY A 436 6.24 -10.20 1.83
N GLY A 437 5.73 -9.12 1.24
CA GLY A 437 5.50 -7.85 1.91
C GLY A 437 4.52 -7.96 3.07
N LEU A 438 3.41 -8.69 2.88
CA LEU A 438 2.46 -8.98 3.97
C LEU A 438 3.12 -9.74 5.12
N ILE A 439 3.91 -10.78 4.81
CA ILE A 439 4.65 -11.56 5.80
C ILE A 439 5.61 -10.65 6.58
N VAL A 440 6.39 -9.81 5.90
CA VAL A 440 7.34 -8.88 6.53
C VAL A 440 6.62 -7.86 7.41
N ILE A 441 5.48 -7.31 6.96
CA ILE A 441 4.65 -6.39 7.77
C ILE A 441 4.17 -7.08 9.03
N VAL A 442 3.59 -8.28 8.93
CA VAL A 442 3.13 -9.05 10.10
C VAL A 442 4.30 -9.30 11.06
N CYS A 443 5.43 -9.82 10.58
CA CYS A 443 6.62 -10.02 11.39
C CYS A 443 7.08 -8.72 12.08
N THR A 444 7.01 -7.58 11.38
CA THR A 444 7.42 -6.27 11.91
C THR A 444 6.49 -5.78 13.02
N LEU A 445 5.18 -5.94 12.88
CA LEU A 445 4.20 -5.57 13.92
C LEU A 445 4.43 -6.35 15.22
N PHE A 446 4.82 -7.62 15.12
CA PHE A 446 5.14 -8.46 16.29
C PHE A 446 6.61 -8.40 16.72
N MET A 447 7.41 -7.45 16.24
CA MET A 447 8.84 -7.34 16.56
C MET A 447 9.10 -6.71 17.94
N SER A 448 8.11 -5.98 18.50
CA SER A 448 8.19 -5.44 19.87
C SER A 448 7.97 -6.54 20.88
N ARG A 449 8.90 -6.70 21.81
CA ARG A 449 8.83 -7.73 22.86
C ARG A 449 8.98 -7.14 24.27
N PRO A 450 8.46 -7.81 25.31
CA PRO A 450 8.67 -7.39 26.68
C PRO A 450 10.15 -7.49 27.06
N THR A 451 10.61 -6.50 27.84
CA THR A 451 11.97 -6.52 28.42
C THR A 451 12.10 -7.62 29.49
N ALA A 452 13.34 -7.93 29.88
CA ALA A 452 13.59 -8.85 31.00
C ALA A 452 12.91 -8.37 32.30
N PHE A 453 12.95 -7.04 32.57
CA PHE A 453 12.25 -6.45 33.71
C PHE A 453 10.73 -6.73 33.64
N ARG A 454 10.08 -6.40 32.53
CA ARG A 454 8.65 -6.64 32.36
C ARG A 454 8.32 -8.13 32.44
N THR A 455 9.09 -9.00 31.83
CA THR A 455 8.87 -10.45 31.84
C THR A 455 8.88 -11.01 33.26
N GLN A 456 9.85 -10.58 34.07
CA GLN A 456 9.94 -10.97 35.48
C GLN A 456 8.75 -10.44 36.30
N MET A 457 8.46 -9.12 36.19
CA MET A 457 7.33 -8.51 36.88
C MET A 457 5.99 -9.11 36.46
N LEU A 458 5.80 -9.37 35.16
CA LEU A 458 4.59 -10.00 34.66
C LEU A 458 4.41 -11.43 35.24
N GLY A 459 5.48 -12.15 35.46
CA GLY A 459 5.42 -13.46 36.13
C GLY A 459 4.89 -13.36 37.57
N ARG A 460 5.40 -12.40 38.33
CA ARG A 460 4.95 -12.10 39.70
C ARG A 460 3.52 -11.55 39.73
N ILE A 461 3.20 -10.59 38.88
CA ILE A 461 1.84 -10.01 38.75
C ILE A 461 0.83 -11.11 38.36
N LYS A 462 1.15 -11.97 37.39
CA LYS A 462 0.30 -13.11 37.03
C LYS A 462 0.13 -14.11 38.19
N GLY A 463 1.16 -14.30 38.99
CA GLY A 463 1.09 -15.08 40.20
C GLY A 463 0.16 -14.47 41.24
N PHE A 464 0.29 -13.16 41.49
CA PHE A 464 -0.59 -12.41 42.38
C PHE A 464 -2.05 -12.40 41.89
N ARG A 465 -2.28 -12.14 40.59
CA ARG A 465 -3.61 -12.25 39.99
C ARG A 465 -4.21 -13.65 40.16
N ASN A 466 -3.39 -14.69 39.96
CA ASN A 466 -3.83 -16.06 40.08
C ASN A 466 -4.21 -16.40 41.54
N PHE A 467 -3.50 -15.84 42.52
CA PHE A 467 -3.89 -15.94 43.91
C PHE A 467 -5.25 -15.26 44.15
N ILE A 468 -5.49 -14.06 43.72
CA ILE A 468 -6.78 -13.36 43.86
C ILE A 468 -7.93 -14.19 43.22
N ASP A 469 -7.67 -14.82 42.08
CA ASP A 469 -8.65 -15.60 41.31
C ASP A 469 -8.98 -16.97 41.92
N LEU A 470 -7.97 -17.65 42.52
CA LEU A 470 -8.05 -19.06 42.89
C LEU A 470 -7.74 -19.36 44.36
N ALA A 471 -7.53 -18.31 45.18
CA ALA A 471 -7.14 -18.53 46.57
C ALA A 471 -8.18 -19.33 47.35
N GLU A 472 -7.70 -20.34 48.09
CA GLU A 472 -8.52 -21.12 49.00
C GLU A 472 -8.86 -20.29 50.24
N VAL A 473 -10.08 -20.51 50.78
CA VAL A 473 -10.61 -19.76 51.93
C VAL A 473 -9.70 -19.90 53.16
N ASP A 474 -9.12 -21.06 53.40
CA ASP A 474 -8.24 -21.30 54.54
C ASP A 474 -6.98 -20.44 54.49
N ARG A 475 -6.40 -20.25 53.30
CA ARG A 475 -5.24 -19.39 53.10
C ARG A 475 -5.57 -17.90 53.27
N ILE A 476 -6.76 -17.50 52.83
CA ILE A 476 -7.26 -16.14 53.04
C ILE A 476 -7.47 -15.88 54.53
N ASN A 477 -8.06 -16.83 55.28
CA ASN A 477 -8.26 -16.74 56.73
C ASN A 477 -6.94 -16.49 57.46
N GLU A 478 -5.88 -17.24 57.12
CA GLU A 478 -4.55 -17.09 57.72
C GLU A 478 -3.97 -15.67 57.47
N LEU A 479 -4.23 -15.07 56.29
CA LEU A 479 -3.76 -13.75 55.96
C LEU A 479 -4.56 -12.65 56.66
N VAL A 480 -5.88 -12.81 56.80
CA VAL A 480 -6.76 -11.88 57.54
C VAL A 480 -6.51 -11.94 59.04
N GLU A 481 -6.20 -13.10 59.60
CA GLU A 481 -5.78 -13.20 61.03
C GLU A 481 -4.50 -12.41 61.33
N LYS A 482 -3.59 -12.30 60.33
CA LYS A 482 -2.36 -11.52 60.45
C LYS A 482 -2.57 -10.01 60.17
N ASP A 483 -3.48 -9.71 59.25
CA ASP A 483 -3.82 -8.35 58.77
C ASP A 483 -5.33 -8.23 58.53
N PRO A 484 -6.10 -7.72 59.53
CA PRO A 484 -7.56 -7.56 59.36
C PRO A 484 -7.98 -6.68 58.20
N ASP A 485 -7.12 -5.75 57.75
CA ASP A 485 -7.38 -4.87 56.63
C ASP A 485 -6.96 -5.47 55.26
N TYR A 486 -6.43 -6.70 55.25
CA TYR A 486 -5.95 -7.40 54.06
C TYR A 486 -6.96 -7.40 52.92
N PHE A 487 -8.25 -7.58 53.21
CA PHE A 487 -9.32 -7.52 52.21
C PHE A 487 -9.33 -6.22 51.43
N TYR A 488 -9.32 -5.09 52.15
CA TYR A 488 -9.37 -3.76 51.54
C TYR A 488 -8.06 -3.33 50.90
N PHE A 489 -6.94 -3.87 51.43
CA PHE A 489 -5.62 -3.65 50.83
C PHE A 489 -5.52 -4.27 49.43
N ILE A 490 -6.12 -5.43 49.21
CA ILE A 490 -6.10 -6.16 47.93
C ILE A 490 -7.22 -5.73 46.99
N LEU A 491 -8.33 -5.18 47.49
CA LEU A 491 -9.51 -4.82 46.70
C LEU A 491 -9.18 -3.90 45.47
N PRO A 492 -8.32 -2.87 45.56
CA PRO A 492 -7.95 -2.05 44.39
C PRO A 492 -7.27 -2.85 43.28
N TYR A 493 -6.52 -3.87 43.62
CA TYR A 493 -5.86 -4.76 42.64
C TYR A 493 -6.86 -5.74 42.03
N ALA A 494 -7.77 -6.30 42.85
CA ALA A 494 -8.85 -7.14 42.33
C ALA A 494 -9.73 -6.37 41.34
N TYR A 495 -9.95 -5.07 41.60
CA TYR A 495 -10.67 -4.19 40.71
C TYR A 495 -9.95 -4.00 39.37
N VAL A 496 -8.64 -3.70 39.36
CA VAL A 496 -7.82 -3.58 38.15
C VAL A 496 -7.86 -4.87 37.31
N PHE A 497 -7.78 -6.01 37.97
CA PHE A 497 -7.83 -7.31 37.29
C PHE A 497 -9.22 -7.78 36.87
N GLY A 498 -10.30 -7.04 37.21
CA GLY A 498 -11.69 -7.44 36.96
C GLY A 498 -12.12 -8.68 37.77
N LEU A 499 -11.53 -8.88 38.95
CA LEU A 499 -11.77 -10.02 39.84
C LEU A 499 -12.52 -9.64 41.12
N THR A 500 -13.13 -8.46 41.16
CA THR A 500 -13.81 -7.92 42.36
C THR A 500 -14.85 -8.86 42.93
N ASP A 501 -15.73 -9.40 42.09
CA ASP A 501 -16.82 -10.29 42.53
C ASP A 501 -16.27 -11.61 43.10
N LYS A 502 -15.22 -12.15 42.48
CA LYS A 502 -14.56 -13.35 42.99
C LYS A 502 -13.89 -13.10 44.32
N TRP A 503 -13.16 -11.97 44.41
CA TRP A 503 -12.51 -11.56 45.67
C TRP A 503 -13.52 -11.34 46.77
N ALA A 504 -14.60 -10.64 46.50
CA ALA A 504 -15.71 -10.41 47.43
C ALA A 504 -16.32 -11.70 47.98
N LYS A 505 -16.61 -12.66 47.06
CA LYS A 505 -17.21 -13.96 47.43
C LYS A 505 -16.34 -14.74 48.40
N ASN A 506 -15.04 -14.66 48.31
CA ASN A 506 -14.12 -15.32 49.23
C ASN A 506 -14.24 -14.78 50.65
N PHE A 507 -14.74 -13.55 50.83
CA PHE A 507 -14.89 -12.87 52.11
C PHE A 507 -16.34 -12.81 52.64
N GLU A 508 -17.34 -13.32 51.91
CA GLU A 508 -18.75 -13.32 52.34
C GLU A 508 -18.95 -13.94 53.74
N ARG A 509 -18.10 -14.93 54.06
CA ARG A 509 -18.16 -15.61 55.38
C ARG A 509 -17.43 -14.89 56.51
N LEU A 510 -16.50 -13.96 56.15
CA LEU A 510 -15.65 -13.25 57.10
C LEU A 510 -16.27 -11.92 57.55
N ALA A 511 -17.33 -11.44 56.88
CA ALA A 511 -18.06 -10.21 57.15
C ALA A 511 -17.09 -9.04 57.55
N PRO A 512 -16.27 -8.54 56.63
CA PRO A 512 -15.26 -7.54 56.96
C PRO A 512 -15.94 -6.31 57.54
N LYS A 513 -15.36 -5.76 58.59
CA LYS A 513 -15.84 -4.50 59.23
C LYS A 513 -15.73 -3.36 58.21
N VAL A 514 -16.73 -2.47 58.18
CA VAL A 514 -16.65 -1.22 57.39
C VAL A 514 -15.39 -0.45 57.77
N PRO A 515 -14.51 -0.10 56.82
CA PRO A 515 -13.25 0.56 57.13
C PRO A 515 -13.48 2.05 57.50
N ASP A 516 -12.62 2.59 58.33
CA ASP A 516 -12.72 3.98 58.82
C ASP A 516 -12.57 5.04 57.72
N TRP A 517 -11.95 4.68 56.61
CA TRP A 517 -11.75 5.57 55.47
C TRP A 517 -12.98 5.64 54.52
N TYR A 518 -14.07 4.93 54.82
CA TYR A 518 -15.32 4.96 54.06
C TYR A 518 -16.45 5.51 54.91
N ASP A 519 -17.25 6.43 54.34
CA ASP A 519 -18.43 6.99 54.93
C ASP A 519 -19.57 6.99 53.91
N GLY A 520 -20.54 6.11 54.15
CA GLY A 520 -21.67 5.90 53.24
C GLY A 520 -22.52 4.67 53.66
N PRO A 521 -23.49 4.26 52.85
CA PRO A 521 -24.33 3.12 53.19
C PRO A 521 -23.51 1.85 53.46
N ALA A 522 -23.67 1.27 54.64
CA ALA A 522 -22.89 0.13 55.09
C ALA A 522 -22.98 -1.07 54.12
N TYR A 523 -24.12 -1.23 53.43
CA TYR A 523 -24.31 -2.32 52.47
C TYR A 523 -23.39 -2.27 51.25
N TYR A 524 -22.82 -1.11 50.88
CA TYR A 524 -21.80 -1.00 49.84
C TYR A 524 -20.53 -1.75 50.21
N MET A 525 -20.16 -1.72 51.48
CA MET A 525 -18.94 -2.40 51.96
C MET A 525 -19.19 -3.86 52.26
N THR A 526 -20.42 -4.26 52.60
CA THR A 526 -20.80 -5.68 52.78
C THR A 526 -21.00 -6.40 51.44
N THR A 527 -21.12 -5.63 50.35
CA THR A 527 -21.22 -6.14 48.96
C THR A 527 -20.18 -5.44 48.12
N PRO A 528 -18.92 -5.87 48.13
CA PRO A 528 -17.78 -5.17 47.47
C PRO A 528 -17.97 -4.90 45.96
N SER A 529 -18.71 -5.74 45.27
CA SER A 529 -19.09 -5.50 43.88
C SER A 529 -19.96 -4.25 43.72
N VAL A 530 -20.84 -3.96 44.67
CA VAL A 530 -21.66 -2.73 44.71
C VAL A 530 -20.76 -1.52 44.98
N PHE A 531 -19.83 -1.60 45.91
CA PHE A 531 -18.85 -0.56 46.17
C PHE A 531 -18.02 -0.23 44.91
N CYS A 532 -17.48 -1.25 44.24
CA CYS A 532 -16.70 -1.03 43.01
C CYS A 532 -17.56 -0.45 41.87
N ARG A 533 -18.84 -0.83 41.76
CA ARG A 533 -19.79 -0.20 40.82
C ARG A 533 -20.01 1.26 41.16
N THR A 534 -20.07 1.63 42.45
CA THR A 534 -20.16 3.02 42.89
C THR A 534 -18.93 3.81 42.50
N MET A 535 -17.75 3.21 42.63
CA MET A 535 -16.49 3.81 42.17
C MET A 535 -16.45 3.95 40.64
N ASP A 536 -16.98 3.00 39.87
CA ASP A 536 -17.11 3.10 38.41
C ASP A 536 -18.05 4.24 38.01
N THR A 537 -19.21 4.35 38.65
CA THR A 537 -20.21 5.37 38.28
C THR A 537 -19.86 6.76 38.82
N GLY A 538 -19.25 6.87 40.00
CA GLY A 538 -18.95 8.14 40.64
C GLY A 538 -17.57 8.69 40.32
N VAL A 539 -16.55 7.84 40.26
CA VAL A 539 -15.17 8.26 40.06
C VAL A 539 -14.72 8.05 38.62
N ARG A 540 -14.80 6.84 38.09
CA ARG A 540 -14.33 6.53 36.75
C ARG A 540 -15.06 7.31 35.68
N SER A 541 -16.40 7.47 35.79
CA SER A 541 -17.17 8.28 34.85
C SER A 541 -16.73 9.74 34.88
N ALA A 542 -16.47 10.30 36.06
CA ALA A 542 -15.98 11.66 36.20
C ALA A 542 -14.59 11.84 35.57
N LEU A 543 -13.70 10.85 35.72
CA LEU A 543 -12.36 10.87 35.10
C LEU A 543 -12.45 10.82 33.57
N SER A 544 -13.30 9.94 33.00
CA SER A 544 -13.45 9.83 31.55
C SER A 544 -14.18 11.04 30.93
N GLU A 545 -15.21 11.60 31.59
CA GLU A 545 -15.93 12.79 31.11
C GLU A 545 -15.03 14.03 31.03
N SER A 546 -14.13 14.21 31.98
CA SER A 546 -13.20 15.35 31.98
C SER A 546 -12.32 15.40 30.73
N VAL A 547 -11.94 14.23 30.18
CA VAL A 547 -11.10 14.10 28.96
C VAL A 547 -11.89 14.38 27.68
N VAL A 548 -13.18 13.96 27.60
CA VAL A 548 -14.02 14.11 26.40
C VAL A 548 -14.28 15.60 26.08
N HIS A 549 -14.36 16.46 27.08
CA HIS A 549 -14.56 17.90 26.86
C HIS A 549 -13.37 18.62 26.20
N THR A 550 -12.19 18.02 26.16
CA THR A 550 -10.97 18.62 25.57
C THR A 550 -10.69 18.18 24.12
N THR A 551 -11.37 17.16 23.58
CA THR A 551 -11.00 16.55 22.27
C THR A 551 -11.95 16.84 21.09
N SER A 552 -12.96 17.71 21.23
CA SER A 552 -13.90 18.01 20.14
C SER A 552 -13.42 19.16 19.24
N SER A 553 -12.43 18.92 18.37
CA SER A 553 -12.24 19.67 17.10
C SER A 553 -11.15 19.06 16.24
N SER A 554 -11.51 18.19 15.29
CA SER A 554 -10.92 18.13 13.94
C SER A 554 -11.68 17.12 13.06
N ASP A 555 -12.51 17.68 12.19
CA ASP A 555 -13.07 16.99 11.02
C ASP A 555 -11.96 16.68 10.02
N PHE A 556 -11.94 15.46 9.50
CA PHE A 556 -11.24 15.15 8.26
C PHE A 556 -12.13 14.28 7.37
N SER A 557 -12.69 14.90 6.32
CA SER A 557 -13.39 14.21 5.24
C SER A 557 -12.55 14.28 3.97
N GLY A 558 -12.32 13.15 3.30
CA GLY A 558 -11.65 13.10 2.02
C GLY A 558 -11.93 11.77 1.31
N GLY A 559 -12.98 11.76 0.50
CA GLY A 559 -13.29 10.66 -0.42
C GLY A 559 -12.77 10.97 -1.82
N GLY A 560 -12.00 10.06 -2.42
CA GLY A 560 -11.57 10.12 -3.81
C GLY A 560 -11.89 8.81 -4.51
N SER A 561 -12.77 8.84 -5.52
CA SER A 561 -13.12 7.71 -6.37
C SER A 561 -12.29 7.72 -7.64
N PHE A 562 -11.72 6.58 -8.02
CA PHE A 562 -11.04 6.37 -9.30
C PHE A 562 -11.92 5.49 -10.21
N SER A 563 -12.13 5.97 -11.43
CA SER A 563 -12.76 5.19 -12.49
C SER A 563 -11.71 4.77 -13.53
N SER A 564 -11.65 3.48 -13.84
CA SER A 564 -10.82 2.89 -14.88
C SER A 564 -11.61 2.77 -16.17
N GLY A 565 -11.07 3.29 -17.27
CA GLY A 565 -11.55 3.07 -18.63
C GLY A 565 -10.55 2.20 -19.39
N GLY A 566 -10.98 1.00 -19.79
CA GLY A 566 -10.22 0.12 -20.65
C GLY A 566 -10.68 0.27 -22.11
N GLY A 567 -9.73 0.28 -23.03
CA GLY A 567 -9.98 0.18 -24.46
C GLY A 567 -8.86 -0.64 -25.11
N GLY A 568 -9.20 -1.83 -25.59
CA GLY A 568 -8.27 -2.70 -26.31
C GLY A 568 -8.40 -2.48 -27.81
N PHE A 569 -7.26 -2.54 -28.50
CA PHE A 569 -7.19 -2.65 -29.95
C PHE A 569 -6.14 -3.70 -30.33
N SER A 570 -6.52 -4.59 -31.22
CA SER A 570 -5.70 -5.64 -31.81
C SER A 570 -5.26 -5.22 -33.21
N GLY A 571 -3.96 -5.27 -33.48
CA GLY A 571 -3.43 -5.07 -34.83
C GLY A 571 -1.94 -5.38 -34.87
N GLY A 572 -1.58 -6.36 -35.71
CA GLY A 572 -0.33 -7.10 -35.68
C GLY A 572 0.88 -6.44 -36.35
N GLY A 573 2.01 -7.04 -36.12
CA GLY A 573 3.30 -6.82 -36.78
C GLY A 573 4.17 -5.70 -36.22
N GLY A 574 5.45 -6.01 -35.94
CA GLY A 574 6.48 -5.00 -35.68
C GLY A 574 6.64 -4.06 -36.86
N GLY A 575 6.93 -2.77 -36.62
CA GLY A 575 7.05 -1.76 -37.68
C GLY A 575 5.73 -1.18 -38.22
N GLY A 576 4.57 -1.73 -37.81
CA GLY A 576 3.25 -1.42 -38.35
C GLY A 576 2.60 -0.10 -37.95
N GLY A 577 3.34 0.89 -37.49
CA GLY A 577 2.81 2.21 -37.22
C GLY A 577 2.40 2.97 -38.48
N GLY A 578 1.98 4.19 -38.33
CA GLY A 578 1.54 5.06 -39.42
C GLY A 578 2.39 6.30 -39.52
N GLY A 579 1.93 7.23 -40.34
CA GLY A 579 2.52 8.53 -40.48
C GLY A 579 1.57 9.48 -41.21
N GLY A 580 1.76 10.76 -41.03
CA GLY A 580 0.97 11.81 -41.61
C GLY A 580 1.76 13.13 -41.72
N GLY A 581 1.17 14.15 -42.32
CA GLY A 581 1.79 15.48 -42.44
C GLY A 581 1.43 16.41 -41.26
N TRP A 582 2.22 17.38 -40.97
CA TRP A 582 1.97 18.42 -39.96
C TRP A 582 2.39 19.84 -40.40
#